data_e4beac8afd59206a51c1517fa68a57e5
#
_entry.id   e4beac8afd59206a51c1517fa68a57e5
#
_cell.length_a   1.000
_cell.length_b   1.000
_cell.length_c   1.000
_cell.angle_alpha   90.00
_cell.angle_beta   90.00
_cell.angle_gamma   90.00
#
_symmetry.space_group_name_H-M   'P 1'
#
loop_
_entity.id
_entity.type
_entity.pdbx_description
1 polymer ?
#
loop_
_entity_poly.entity_id
_entity_poly.type
_entity_poly.pdbx_seq_one_letter_code
_entity_poly.pdbx_strand_id
1 'polypeptide(L)'
;MASFAAEITPRVIFGAHACDINALNRLDLVFRDGRYPDPYYVARRAATLVVGVSCMPTDTCFCHLWGADEARFGYDLFLQDIGGKYLVSISSVEAANILEAACSPRVATDEDRIEFRHATRRRQEAFNGDIPDIQDVAMLMDAFHKDPYWEELGGRCLACTACSAVCPTCRCV
;
A
#
# COMPACT_ATOMS: atom_id res chain seq x y z
N MET A 1 24.70 -10.42 25.45
CA MET A 1 23.81 -10.04 24.33
C MET A 1 24.69 -9.38 23.30
N ALA A 2 24.96 -10.01 22.16
CA ALA A 2 25.70 -9.38 21.08
C ALA A 2 24.80 -8.27 20.47
N SER A 3 25.27 -7.03 20.48
CA SER A 3 24.61 -5.94 19.78
C SER A 3 24.79 -6.16 18.29
N PHE A 4 23.77 -6.71 17.62
CA PHE A 4 23.72 -6.70 16.17
C PHE A 4 23.39 -5.28 15.71
N ALA A 5 24.43 -4.47 15.53
CA ALA A 5 24.34 -3.25 14.76
C ALA A 5 24.19 -3.67 13.28
N ALA A 6 22.96 -3.91 12.83
CA ALA A 6 22.72 -4.03 11.40
C ALA A 6 23.07 -2.65 10.80
N GLU A 7 23.99 -2.65 9.85
CA GLU A 7 24.31 -1.45 9.09
C GLU A 7 23.07 -1.02 8.31
N ILE A 8 22.38 0.02 8.82
CA ILE A 8 21.11 0.47 8.26
C ILE A 8 21.43 1.51 7.21
N THR A 9 21.29 1.12 5.96
CA THR A 9 21.42 2.04 4.83
C THR A 9 20.09 2.74 4.58
N PRO A 10 20.03 4.07 4.53
CA PRO A 10 18.84 4.81 4.11
C PRO A 10 18.34 4.35 2.74
N ARG A 11 17.03 4.25 2.59
CA ARG A 11 16.38 3.75 1.37
C ARG A 11 15.21 4.63 0.99
N VAL A 12 14.88 4.60 -0.29
CA VAL A 12 13.65 5.20 -0.82
C VAL A 12 12.89 4.12 -1.57
N ILE A 13 11.63 3.91 -1.20
CA ILE A 13 10.66 3.17 -2.01
C ILE A 13 9.95 4.22 -2.85
N PHE A 14 10.16 4.17 -4.16
CA PHE A 14 9.56 5.13 -5.09
C PHE A 14 8.53 4.44 -5.99
N GLY A 15 7.37 5.09 -6.17
CA GLY A 15 6.31 4.58 -7.04
C GLY A 15 5.40 3.55 -6.35
N ALA A 16 5.37 3.49 -5.01
CA ALA A 16 4.44 2.63 -4.30
C ALA A 16 3.00 3.06 -4.56
N HIS A 17 2.14 2.12 -4.97
CA HIS A 17 0.71 2.40 -5.10
C HIS A 17 0.04 2.45 -3.72
N ALA A 18 -1.17 2.98 -3.67
CA ALA A 18 -1.92 3.06 -2.41
C ALA A 18 -2.10 1.70 -1.72
N CYS A 19 -2.34 0.63 -2.50
CA CYS A 19 -2.45 -0.73 -1.98
C CYS A 19 -1.15 -1.24 -1.37
N ASP A 20 0.02 -0.92 -1.95
CA ASP A 20 1.33 -1.29 -1.40
C ASP A 20 1.62 -0.56 -0.10
N ILE A 21 1.27 0.74 -0.02
CA ILE A 21 1.39 1.53 1.21
C ILE A 21 0.49 0.97 2.31
N ASN A 22 -0.75 0.61 1.99
CA ASN A 22 -1.64 -0.05 2.93
C ASN A 22 -1.11 -1.41 3.37
N ALA A 23 -0.46 -2.16 2.47
CA ALA A 23 0.24 -3.40 2.81
C ALA A 23 1.39 -3.16 3.82
N LEU A 24 2.23 -2.14 3.58
CA LEU A 24 3.26 -1.73 4.54
C LEU A 24 2.67 -1.34 5.90
N ASN A 25 1.56 -0.60 5.91
CA ASN A 25 0.87 -0.25 7.15
C ASN A 25 0.38 -1.48 7.92
N ARG A 26 -0.02 -2.57 7.24
CA ARG A 26 -0.37 -3.85 7.88
C ARG A 26 0.85 -4.54 8.48
N LEU A 27 1.99 -4.48 7.81
CA LEU A 27 3.25 -4.98 8.37
C LEU A 27 3.70 -4.15 9.58
N ASP A 28 3.56 -2.82 9.51
CA ASP A 28 3.86 -1.90 10.61
C ASP A 28 3.08 -2.27 11.88
N LEU A 29 1.78 -2.59 11.77
CA LEU A 29 0.95 -2.98 12.91
C LEU A 29 1.47 -4.21 13.67
N VAL A 30 2.19 -5.10 12.99
CA VAL A 30 2.69 -6.34 13.60
C VAL A 30 4.14 -6.20 14.01
N PHE A 31 4.99 -5.72 13.11
CA PHE A 31 6.44 -5.73 13.32
C PHE A 31 6.97 -4.47 14.01
N ARG A 32 6.23 -3.36 13.98
CA ARG A 32 6.60 -2.12 14.67
C ARG A 32 5.76 -1.87 15.92
N ASP A 33 4.42 -1.91 15.76
CA ASP A 33 3.46 -1.48 16.78
C ASP A 33 2.87 -2.67 17.57
N GLY A 34 3.22 -3.89 17.21
CA GLY A 34 2.78 -5.11 17.87
C GLY A 34 3.37 -5.29 19.27
N ARG A 35 2.86 -6.30 20.00
CA ARG A 35 3.32 -6.60 21.37
C ARG A 35 4.82 -6.91 21.46
N TYR A 36 5.40 -7.45 20.39
CA TYR A 36 6.83 -7.80 20.29
C TYR A 36 7.39 -7.21 19.00
N PRO A 37 7.77 -5.91 19.01
CA PRO A 37 8.35 -5.27 17.84
C PRO A 37 9.63 -5.96 17.38
N ASP A 38 9.76 -6.13 16.07
CA ASP A 38 11.00 -6.63 15.48
C ASP A 38 11.99 -5.45 15.35
N PRO A 39 13.11 -5.45 16.09
CA PRO A 39 14.05 -4.34 16.07
C PRO A 39 14.68 -4.12 14.70
N TYR A 40 14.84 -5.16 13.89
CA TYR A 40 15.39 -5.05 12.53
C TYR A 40 14.40 -4.41 11.57
N TYR A 41 13.13 -4.79 11.68
CA TYR A 41 12.06 -4.16 10.90
C TYR A 41 11.93 -2.69 11.27
N VAL A 42 11.82 -2.36 12.56
CA VAL A 42 11.70 -1.00 13.07
C VAL A 42 12.83 -0.11 12.56
N ALA A 43 14.06 -0.59 12.68
CA ALA A 43 15.23 0.17 12.26
C ALA A 43 15.27 0.41 10.73
N ARG A 44 14.95 -0.61 9.93
CA ARG A 44 14.88 -0.47 8.46
C ARG A 44 13.72 0.40 8.03
N ARG A 45 12.56 0.27 8.66
CA ARG A 45 11.37 1.07 8.35
C ARG A 45 11.59 2.55 8.65
N ALA A 46 12.25 2.87 9.77
CA ALA A 46 12.62 4.23 10.13
C ALA A 46 13.63 4.88 9.16
N ALA A 47 14.48 4.07 8.53
CA ALA A 47 15.46 4.53 7.54
C ALA A 47 14.94 4.47 6.08
N THR A 48 13.63 4.26 5.89
CA THR A 48 13.02 4.12 4.56
C THR A 48 12.00 5.21 4.32
N LEU A 49 12.25 6.06 3.33
CA LEU A 49 11.27 7.01 2.80
C LEU A 49 10.35 6.31 1.80
N VAL A 50 9.07 6.60 1.86
CA VAL A 50 8.06 6.04 0.96
C VAL A 50 7.44 7.14 0.11
N VAL A 51 7.68 7.06 -1.19
CA VAL A 51 7.09 7.95 -2.18
C VAL A 51 6.02 7.19 -2.94
N GLY A 52 4.78 7.50 -2.63
CA GLY A 52 3.62 6.92 -3.29
C GLY A 52 3.26 7.64 -4.59
N VAL A 53 2.58 6.92 -5.47
CA VAL A 53 2.04 7.47 -6.72
C VAL A 53 0.63 6.93 -6.96
N SER A 54 -0.24 7.78 -7.47
CA SER A 54 -1.57 7.34 -7.92
C SER A 54 -1.45 6.41 -9.12
N CYS A 55 -2.34 5.43 -9.19
CA CYS A 55 -2.41 4.51 -10.31
C CYS A 55 -3.81 4.54 -10.94
N MET A 56 -3.90 4.16 -12.19
CA MET A 56 -5.17 3.78 -12.81
C MET A 56 -5.36 2.28 -12.65
N PRO A 57 -6.54 1.81 -12.19
CA PRO A 57 -6.79 0.40 -12.02
C PRO A 57 -6.79 -0.33 -13.36
N THR A 58 -6.42 -1.61 -13.31
CA THR A 58 -6.56 -2.56 -14.40
C THR A 58 -7.77 -3.48 -14.12
N ASP A 59 -8.16 -4.30 -15.07
CA ASP A 59 -9.31 -5.22 -14.95
C ASP A 59 -9.16 -6.25 -13.81
N THR A 60 -7.93 -6.46 -13.33
CA THR A 60 -7.64 -7.37 -12.23
C THR A 60 -7.51 -6.68 -10.87
N CYS A 61 -7.66 -5.36 -10.82
CA CYS A 61 -7.56 -4.61 -9.56
C CYS A 61 -8.84 -4.71 -8.73
N PHE A 62 -8.68 -5.08 -7.48
CA PHE A 62 -9.78 -5.19 -6.49
C PHE A 62 -9.48 -4.50 -5.16
N CYS A 63 -8.44 -3.66 -5.11
CA CYS A 63 -8.02 -2.97 -3.88
C CYS A 63 -9.11 -2.05 -3.31
N HIS A 64 -10.01 -1.49 -4.15
CA HIS A 64 -11.13 -0.65 -3.72
C HIS A 64 -12.11 -1.39 -2.80
N LEU A 65 -12.29 -2.70 -2.98
CA LEU A 65 -13.18 -3.51 -2.15
C LEU A 65 -12.72 -3.58 -0.69
N TRP A 66 -11.41 -3.41 -0.47
CA TRP A 66 -10.78 -3.43 0.85
C TRP A 66 -10.47 -2.02 1.37
N GLY A 67 -10.91 -0.97 0.65
CA GLY A 67 -10.55 0.41 0.97
C GLY A 67 -9.04 0.65 0.90
N ALA A 68 -8.31 -0.13 0.09
CA ALA A 68 -6.87 -0.06 -0.07
C ALA A 68 -6.45 0.72 -1.32
N ASP A 69 -7.39 1.26 -2.07
CA ASP A 69 -7.18 2.11 -3.25
C ASP A 69 -6.78 3.54 -2.89
N GLU A 70 -6.91 3.94 -1.63
CA GLU A 70 -6.42 5.21 -1.10
C GLU A 70 -5.44 5.00 0.04
N ALA A 71 -4.31 5.72 0.02
CA ALA A 71 -3.37 5.77 1.13
C ALA A 71 -3.57 7.08 1.91
N ARG A 72 -4.01 6.98 3.17
CA ARG A 72 -4.22 8.13 4.04
C ARG A 72 -2.99 8.48 4.88
N PHE A 73 -2.10 7.51 5.09
CA PHE A 73 -0.87 7.61 5.87
C PHE A 73 0.10 6.50 5.46
N GLY A 74 1.31 6.50 6.01
CA GLY A 74 2.33 5.47 5.75
C GLY A 74 3.26 5.81 4.58
N TYR A 75 3.16 7.00 4.04
CA TYR A 75 4.05 7.58 3.02
C TYR A 75 4.68 8.88 3.52
N ASP A 76 5.76 9.28 2.90
CA ASP A 76 6.42 10.57 3.13
C ASP A 76 5.99 11.60 2.07
N LEU A 77 5.89 11.18 0.82
CA LEU A 77 5.28 11.91 -0.30
C LEU A 77 4.24 11.03 -0.98
N PHE A 78 3.17 11.64 -1.47
CA PHE A 78 2.23 10.96 -2.37
C PHE A 78 1.93 11.85 -3.57
N LEU A 79 2.28 11.36 -4.76
CA LEU A 79 2.14 12.06 -6.03
C LEU A 79 0.83 11.64 -6.70
N GLN A 80 -0.12 12.57 -6.75
CA GLN A 80 -1.39 12.36 -7.42
C GLN A 80 -1.33 12.98 -8.80
N ASP A 81 -1.40 12.16 -9.84
CA ASP A 81 -1.52 12.65 -11.23
C ASP A 81 -2.88 13.34 -11.42
N ILE A 82 -2.85 14.60 -11.81
CA ILE A 82 -4.03 15.43 -12.06
C ILE A 82 -4.11 15.93 -13.52
N GLY A 83 -3.34 15.30 -14.41
CA GLY A 83 -3.30 15.64 -15.84
C GLY A 83 -2.12 16.55 -16.18
N GLY A 84 -0.98 15.96 -16.55
CA GLY A 84 0.23 16.68 -16.94
C GLY A 84 1.00 17.36 -15.80
N LYS A 85 0.53 17.24 -14.56
CA LYS A 85 1.18 17.69 -13.33
C LYS A 85 0.78 16.80 -12.16
N TYR A 86 1.52 16.90 -11.05
CA TYR A 86 1.24 16.16 -9.83
C TYR A 86 0.82 17.08 -8.70
N LEU A 87 -0.28 16.74 -8.03
CA LEU A 87 -0.56 17.26 -6.69
C LEU A 87 0.20 16.39 -5.69
N VAL A 88 1.02 17.01 -4.83
CA VAL A 88 1.88 16.27 -3.89
C VAL A 88 1.36 16.47 -2.47
N SER A 89 1.05 15.37 -1.80
CA SER A 89 0.81 15.33 -0.36
C SER A 89 2.14 15.05 0.34
N ILE A 90 2.47 15.84 1.35
CA ILE A 90 3.73 15.79 2.10
C ILE A 90 3.40 15.39 3.54
N SER A 91 4.01 14.33 4.05
CA SER A 91 3.77 13.81 5.40
C SER A 91 4.98 13.88 6.31
N SER A 92 6.18 14.17 5.79
CA SER A 92 7.39 14.33 6.60
C SER A 92 8.19 15.57 6.21
N VAL A 93 8.89 16.15 7.18
CA VAL A 93 9.75 17.32 6.96
C VAL A 93 10.94 16.96 6.05
N GLU A 94 11.49 15.76 6.22
CA GLU A 94 12.59 15.26 5.39
C GLU A 94 12.19 15.19 3.92
N ALA A 95 11.01 14.66 3.65
CA ALA A 95 10.46 14.59 2.29
C ALA A 95 10.16 15.98 1.71
N ALA A 96 9.71 16.94 2.52
CA ALA A 96 9.54 18.33 2.09
C ALA A 96 10.87 18.93 1.63
N ASN A 97 11.93 18.77 2.42
CA ASN A 97 13.26 19.27 2.08
C ASN A 97 13.83 18.64 0.80
N ILE A 98 13.62 17.33 0.62
CA ILE A 98 14.03 16.63 -0.60
C ILE A 98 13.27 17.16 -1.81
N LEU A 99 11.96 17.35 -1.69
CA LEU A 99 11.13 17.88 -2.76
C LEU A 99 11.55 19.29 -3.18
N GLU A 100 11.79 20.17 -2.20
CA GLU A 100 12.26 21.54 -2.45
C GLU A 100 13.64 21.57 -3.09
N ALA A 101 14.54 20.66 -2.71
CA ALA A 101 15.86 20.54 -3.32
C ALA A 101 15.83 19.97 -4.75
N ALA A 102 14.87 19.07 -5.04
CA ALA A 102 14.75 18.41 -6.33
C ALA A 102 14.00 19.23 -7.38
N CYS A 103 13.03 20.03 -6.96
CA CYS A 103 12.20 20.85 -7.84
C CYS A 103 11.73 22.11 -7.11
N SER A 104 11.09 23.02 -7.82
CA SER A 104 10.48 24.23 -7.26
C SER A 104 8.96 24.03 -7.13
N PRO A 105 8.48 23.38 -6.07
CA PRO A 105 7.05 23.15 -5.91
C PRO A 105 6.33 24.47 -5.67
N ARG A 106 5.13 24.60 -6.20
CA ARG A 106 4.25 25.74 -5.91
C ARG A 106 3.08 25.28 -5.02
N VAL A 107 2.50 26.22 -4.30
CA VAL A 107 1.27 25.95 -3.55
C VAL A 107 0.14 25.60 -4.51
N ALA A 108 -0.64 24.58 -4.18
CA ALA A 108 -1.78 24.14 -4.95
C ALA A 108 -2.88 25.22 -4.97
N THR A 109 -3.39 25.51 -6.16
CA THR A 109 -4.52 26.42 -6.38
C THR A 109 -5.87 25.70 -6.20
N ASP A 110 -6.97 26.45 -6.22
CA ASP A 110 -8.31 25.83 -6.19
C ASP A 110 -8.61 25.06 -7.48
N GLU A 111 -8.05 25.47 -8.60
CA GLU A 111 -8.12 24.74 -9.87
C GLU A 111 -7.42 23.37 -9.76
N ASP A 112 -6.23 23.31 -9.18
CA ASP A 112 -5.51 22.05 -8.94
C ASP A 112 -6.34 21.11 -8.05
N ARG A 113 -7.04 21.65 -7.07
CA ARG A 113 -7.94 20.88 -6.19
C ARG A 113 -9.18 20.36 -6.92
N ILE A 114 -9.69 21.11 -7.90
CA ILE A 114 -10.79 20.66 -8.77
C ILE A 114 -10.29 19.52 -9.67
N GLU A 115 -9.13 19.69 -10.32
CA GLU A 115 -8.52 18.67 -11.16
C GLU A 115 -8.22 17.39 -10.36
N PHE A 116 -7.75 17.51 -9.13
CA PHE A 116 -7.57 16.38 -8.21
C PHE A 116 -8.87 15.61 -7.98
N ARG A 117 -9.98 16.31 -7.68
CA ARG A 117 -11.28 15.64 -7.50
C ARG A 117 -11.74 14.92 -8.76
N HIS A 118 -11.54 15.52 -9.92
CA HIS A 118 -11.87 14.88 -11.20
C HIS A 118 -10.97 13.66 -11.47
N ALA A 119 -9.69 13.74 -11.18
CA ALA A 119 -8.76 12.60 -11.33
C ALA A 119 -9.13 11.44 -10.39
N THR A 120 -9.45 11.75 -9.13
CA THR A 120 -9.90 10.77 -8.14
C THR A 120 -11.19 10.08 -8.60
N ARG A 121 -12.16 10.85 -9.07
CA ARG A 121 -13.43 10.30 -9.57
C ARG A 121 -13.22 9.39 -10.78
N ARG A 122 -12.44 9.83 -11.78
CA ARG A 122 -12.12 8.99 -12.96
C ARG A 122 -11.46 7.67 -12.54
N ARG A 123 -10.57 7.70 -11.55
CA ARG A 123 -9.92 6.51 -11.03
C ARG A 123 -10.94 5.57 -10.35
N GLN A 124 -11.86 6.10 -9.55
CA GLN A 124 -12.91 5.31 -8.90
C GLN A 124 -13.86 4.68 -9.92
N GLU A 125 -14.25 5.43 -10.94
CA GLU A 125 -15.12 4.95 -12.03
C GLU A 125 -14.43 3.91 -12.94
N ALA A 126 -13.10 3.84 -12.92
CA ALA A 126 -12.32 2.87 -13.71
C ALA A 126 -12.20 1.48 -13.08
N PHE A 127 -12.70 1.27 -11.87
CA PHE A 127 -12.82 -0.07 -11.29
C PHE A 127 -14.02 -0.77 -11.90
N ASN A 128 -13.77 -1.65 -12.88
CA ASN A 128 -14.81 -2.30 -13.69
C ASN A 128 -15.01 -3.78 -13.37
N GLY A 129 -14.41 -4.30 -12.32
CA GLY A 129 -14.47 -5.73 -12.02
C GLY A 129 -15.88 -6.19 -11.61
N ASP A 130 -16.41 -7.21 -12.28
CA ASP A 130 -17.54 -8.02 -11.80
C ASP A 130 -17.15 -8.82 -10.55
N ILE A 131 -16.62 -8.11 -9.54
CA ILE A 131 -16.22 -8.73 -8.30
C ILE A 131 -17.42 -8.64 -7.35
N PRO A 132 -17.91 -9.78 -6.82
CA PRO A 132 -19.03 -9.79 -5.89
C PRO A 132 -18.78 -8.86 -4.68
N ASP A 133 -19.83 -8.29 -4.14
CA ASP A 133 -19.76 -7.56 -2.89
C ASP A 133 -19.17 -8.48 -1.80
N ILE A 134 -18.06 -8.03 -1.21
CA ILE A 134 -17.29 -8.81 -0.23
C ILE A 134 -17.56 -8.43 1.22
N GLN A 135 -18.64 -7.66 1.48
CA GLN A 135 -18.94 -7.20 2.84
C GLN A 135 -19.01 -8.35 3.84
N ASP A 136 -19.47 -9.51 3.39
CA ASP A 136 -19.65 -10.70 4.23
C ASP A 136 -18.57 -11.79 4.02
N VAL A 137 -17.46 -11.48 3.32
CA VAL A 137 -16.43 -12.49 2.99
C VAL A 137 -15.92 -13.22 4.24
N ALA A 138 -15.67 -12.52 5.34
CA ALA A 138 -15.18 -13.15 6.56
C ALA A 138 -16.18 -14.19 7.09
N MET A 139 -17.47 -13.88 7.11
CA MET A 139 -18.54 -14.78 7.52
C MET A 139 -18.70 -15.95 6.55
N LEU A 140 -18.64 -15.69 5.25
CA LEU A 140 -18.71 -16.73 4.22
C LEU A 140 -17.51 -17.69 4.31
N MET A 141 -16.30 -17.17 4.50
CA MET A 141 -15.09 -18.00 4.67
C MET A 141 -15.18 -18.90 5.91
N ASP A 142 -15.75 -18.39 7.00
CA ASP A 142 -15.98 -19.18 8.21
C ASP A 142 -17.05 -20.25 8.01
N ALA A 143 -18.17 -19.90 7.36
CA ALA A 143 -19.24 -20.82 7.07
C ALA A 143 -18.84 -21.96 6.11
N PHE A 144 -18.00 -21.67 5.14
CA PHE A 144 -17.58 -22.61 4.07
C PHE A 144 -16.14 -23.12 4.24
N HIS A 145 -15.52 -23.02 5.42
CA HIS A 145 -14.14 -23.46 5.62
C HIS A 145 -13.89 -24.97 5.40
N LYS A 146 -14.95 -25.80 5.37
CA LYS A 146 -14.91 -27.24 5.08
C LYS A 146 -15.48 -27.60 3.73
N ASP A 147 -15.74 -26.62 2.85
CA ASP A 147 -16.29 -26.88 1.53
C ASP A 147 -15.29 -27.70 0.69
N PRO A 148 -15.77 -28.74 -0.05
CA PRO A 148 -14.93 -29.56 -0.93
C PRO A 148 -14.15 -28.76 -1.98
N TYR A 149 -14.58 -27.54 -2.31
CA TYR A 149 -13.88 -26.61 -3.19
C TYR A 149 -12.42 -26.37 -2.76
N TRP A 150 -12.15 -26.35 -1.46
CA TRP A 150 -10.78 -26.14 -0.95
C TRP A 150 -9.85 -27.27 -1.28
N GLU A 151 -10.34 -28.53 -1.28
CA GLU A 151 -9.57 -29.70 -1.70
C GLU A 151 -9.29 -29.65 -3.20
N GLU A 152 -10.28 -29.29 -4.01
CA GLU A 152 -10.10 -29.13 -5.46
C GLU A 152 -9.09 -28.00 -5.77
N LEU A 153 -9.19 -26.86 -5.11
CA LEU A 153 -8.26 -25.76 -5.25
C LEU A 153 -6.84 -26.15 -4.82
N GLY A 154 -6.72 -26.88 -3.69
CA GLY A 154 -5.46 -27.42 -3.20
C GLY A 154 -4.82 -28.40 -4.18
N GLY A 155 -5.61 -29.25 -4.84
CA GLY A 155 -5.12 -30.18 -5.86
C GLY A 155 -4.55 -29.51 -7.12
N ARG A 156 -4.96 -28.27 -7.41
CA ARG A 156 -4.43 -27.47 -8.53
C ARG A 156 -3.22 -26.61 -8.11
N CYS A 157 -2.97 -26.49 -6.82
CA CYS A 157 -1.91 -25.65 -6.28
C CYS A 157 -0.54 -26.26 -6.47
N LEU A 158 0.40 -25.52 -7.05
CA LEU A 158 1.81 -25.93 -7.20
C LEU A 158 2.61 -25.83 -5.90
N ALA A 159 2.03 -25.36 -4.79
CA ALA A 159 2.69 -25.12 -3.52
C ALA A 159 3.99 -24.27 -3.62
N CYS A 160 4.04 -23.35 -4.58
CA CYS A 160 5.22 -22.50 -4.84
C CYS A 160 5.39 -21.33 -3.85
N THR A 161 4.49 -21.18 -2.90
CA THR A 161 4.49 -20.13 -1.85
C THR A 161 4.43 -18.67 -2.33
N ALA A 162 4.35 -18.40 -3.64
CA ALA A 162 4.34 -17.05 -4.18
C ALA A 162 3.20 -16.18 -3.61
N CYS A 163 2.00 -16.73 -3.45
CA CYS A 163 0.86 -16.03 -2.84
C CYS A 163 1.14 -15.63 -1.37
N SER A 164 1.79 -16.50 -0.59
CA SER A 164 2.16 -16.22 0.80
C SER A 164 3.30 -15.20 0.88
N ALA A 165 4.24 -15.22 -0.07
CA ALA A 165 5.38 -14.31 -0.10
C ALA A 165 4.97 -12.85 -0.39
N VAL A 166 3.91 -12.64 -1.19
CA VAL A 166 3.45 -11.30 -1.57
C VAL A 166 2.34 -10.76 -0.66
N CYS A 167 1.65 -11.63 0.08
CA CYS A 167 0.53 -11.23 0.92
C CYS A 167 1.02 -10.56 2.22
N PRO A 168 0.61 -9.30 2.51
CA PRO A 168 1.06 -8.59 3.71
C PRO A 168 0.48 -9.15 5.01
N THR A 169 -0.47 -10.08 4.94
CA THR A 169 -1.06 -10.75 6.11
C THR A 169 -0.53 -12.16 6.32
N CYS A 170 0.19 -12.73 5.35
CA CYS A 170 0.82 -14.04 5.47
C CYS A 170 2.19 -13.91 6.17
N ARG A 171 2.16 -13.99 7.50
CA ARG A 171 3.32 -13.80 8.38
C ARG A 171 3.61 -15.03 9.22
N CYS A 172 3.23 -16.19 8.74
CA CYS A 172 3.59 -17.44 9.39
C CYS A 172 5.09 -17.68 9.21
N VAL A 173 5.83 -17.49 10.28
CA VAL A 173 7.23 -17.85 10.47
C VAL A 173 7.28 -19.05 11.38
#